data_9fb6892a6386ed94b37d954c52cde369
#
_entry.id   9fb6892a6386ed94b37d954c52cde369
#
_cell.length_a   1.000
_cell.length_b   1.000
_cell.length_c   1.000
_cell.angle_alpha   90.00
_cell.angle_beta   90.00
_cell.angle_gamma   90.00
#
_symmetry.space_group_name_H-M   'P 1'
#
loop_
_entity.id
_entity.type
_entity.pdbx_description
1 polymer ?
#
loop_
_entity_poly.entity_id
_entity_poly.type
_entity_poly.pdbx_seq_one_letter_code
_entity_poly.pdbx_strand_id
1 'polypeptide(L)'
;DGVGAFVGGEGGYIPGAMAFHGGAAPFPLQGLNTLQPGQKQEVKENYENLKTQCYYKMSERFCLGGYYLEALAESQYKHEVIQELEQVKSRDAGDDRKLKLIKKEQVKENIGRSPDFSDMIAMREYFELLPVQQRRKSAYR
;
A
#
# COMPACT_ATOMS: atom_id res chain seq x y z
N ASP A 1 8.23 12.15 -12.97
CA ASP A 1 7.02 11.30 -12.96
C ASP A 1 6.94 10.40 -14.18
N GLY A 2 7.89 9.44 -14.31
CA GLY A 2 7.95 8.53 -15.46
C GLY A 2 6.70 7.63 -15.62
N VAL A 3 5.98 7.32 -14.55
CA VAL A 3 4.79 6.47 -14.58
C VAL A 3 3.57 7.20 -15.15
N GLY A 4 3.43 8.50 -14.92
CA GLY A 4 2.35 9.29 -15.47
C GLY A 4 2.38 9.37 -17.01
N ALA A 5 3.58 9.40 -17.60
CA ALA A 5 3.76 9.41 -19.05
C ALA A 5 3.37 8.06 -19.71
N PHE A 6 3.52 6.94 -18.99
CA PHE A 6 3.12 5.61 -19.47
C PHE A 6 1.61 5.37 -19.39
N VAL A 7 0.93 6.02 -18.47
CA VAL A 7 -0.51 5.80 -18.21
C VAL A 7 -1.40 6.73 -19.05
N GLY A 8 -0.90 7.85 -19.53
CA GLY A 8 -1.70 8.86 -20.24
C GLY A 8 -1.05 9.56 -21.43
N GLY A 9 0.16 9.19 -21.84
CA GLY A 9 0.89 9.84 -22.93
C GLY A 9 0.84 9.07 -24.26
N GLU A 10 1.08 9.77 -25.36
CA GLU A 10 1.00 9.24 -26.74
C GLU A 10 1.97 8.10 -27.10
N GLY A 11 2.80 7.60 -26.16
CA GLY A 11 3.88 6.67 -26.46
C GLY A 11 3.88 5.32 -25.77
N GLY A 12 2.97 5.02 -24.86
CA GLY A 12 3.06 3.78 -24.07
C GLY A 12 1.78 3.44 -23.36
N TYR A 13 0.79 2.98 -24.07
CA TYR A 13 -0.46 2.57 -23.45
C TYR A 13 -0.40 1.11 -22.97
N ILE A 14 -0.39 0.91 -21.66
CA ILE A 14 -0.64 -0.39 -21.05
C ILE A 14 -2.11 -0.41 -20.60
N PRO A 15 -2.99 -1.18 -21.27
CA PRO A 15 -4.39 -1.24 -20.91
C PRO A 15 -4.58 -1.63 -19.43
N GLY A 16 -5.37 -0.87 -18.71
CA GLY A 16 -5.67 -1.13 -17.31
C GLY A 16 -4.58 -0.70 -16.31
N ALA A 17 -3.48 -0.10 -16.77
CA ALA A 17 -2.48 0.47 -15.87
C ALA A 17 -3.06 1.65 -15.09
N MET A 18 -2.78 1.70 -13.79
CA MET A 18 -3.20 2.77 -12.90
C MET A 18 -1.98 3.39 -12.21
N ALA A 19 -1.94 4.73 -12.18
CA ALA A 19 -0.88 5.43 -11.49
C ALA A 19 -1.06 5.32 -9.98
N PHE A 20 0.01 4.96 -9.26
CA PHE A 20 0.05 4.96 -7.80
C PHE A 20 0.77 6.22 -7.29
N HIS A 21 0.03 7.08 -6.64
CA HIS A 21 0.56 8.29 -6.01
C HIS A 21 0.64 8.11 -4.49
N GLY A 22 1.74 7.53 -4.00
CA GLY A 22 1.90 7.16 -2.60
C GLY A 22 1.77 8.32 -1.61
N GLY A 23 2.07 9.56 -2.03
CA GLY A 23 1.88 10.76 -1.24
C GLY A 23 0.47 11.34 -1.23
N ALA A 24 -0.48 10.74 -1.98
CA ALA A 24 -1.87 11.17 -1.98
C ALA A 24 -2.53 10.95 -0.60
N ALA A 25 -3.69 11.58 -0.40
CA ALA A 25 -4.50 11.35 0.79
C ALA A 25 -4.93 9.88 0.88
N PRO A 26 -5.02 9.30 2.10
CA PRO A 26 -5.55 7.97 2.31
C PRO A 26 -6.99 7.86 1.82
N PHE A 27 -7.40 6.66 1.40
CA PHE A 27 -8.81 6.39 1.13
C PHE A 27 -9.60 6.41 2.43
N PRO A 28 -10.86 6.91 2.40
CA PRO A 28 -11.78 6.75 3.52
C PRO A 28 -11.94 5.29 3.89
N LEU A 29 -12.05 4.99 5.17
CA LEU A 29 -12.32 3.64 5.64
C LEU A 29 -13.66 3.15 5.07
N GLN A 30 -13.62 2.05 4.32
CA GLN A 30 -14.84 1.43 3.79
C GLN A 30 -15.58 0.76 4.95
N GLY A 31 -16.87 1.03 5.08
CA GLY A 31 -17.72 0.45 6.13
C GLY A 31 -18.31 1.46 7.13
N LEU A 32 -17.90 2.71 7.08
CA LEU A 32 -18.41 3.76 7.97
C LEU A 32 -19.87 4.13 7.70
N ASN A 33 -20.44 3.77 6.56
CA ASN A 33 -21.82 4.07 6.19
C ASN A 33 -22.84 3.11 6.79
N THR A 34 -22.42 2.12 7.59
CA THR A 34 -23.32 1.12 8.21
C THR A 34 -23.55 1.36 9.70
N LEU A 35 -23.05 2.48 10.25
CA LEU A 35 -23.26 2.81 11.65
C LEU A 35 -24.71 3.20 11.91
N GLN A 36 -25.32 2.58 12.90
CA GLN A 36 -26.66 2.94 13.40
C GLN A 36 -26.64 4.36 14.00
N PRO A 37 -27.75 5.12 13.91
CA PRO A 37 -27.84 6.42 14.55
C PRO A 37 -27.51 6.32 16.05
N GLY A 38 -26.51 7.07 16.50
CA GLY A 38 -26.05 7.08 17.91
C GLY A 38 -24.78 6.29 18.21
N GLN A 39 -24.23 5.51 17.27
CA GLN A 39 -22.91 4.90 17.44
C GLN A 39 -21.82 5.95 17.22
N LYS A 40 -20.96 6.14 18.22
CA LYS A 40 -19.75 6.98 18.07
C LYS A 40 -18.79 6.30 17.10
N GLN A 41 -18.44 7.01 16.06
CA GLN A 41 -17.42 6.61 15.10
C GLN A 41 -16.07 6.64 15.80
N GLU A 42 -15.54 5.48 16.16
CA GLU A 42 -14.12 5.40 16.47
C GLU A 42 -13.35 5.53 15.16
N VAL A 43 -12.79 6.70 14.90
CA VAL A 43 -11.83 6.92 13.84
C VAL A 43 -10.53 6.24 14.27
N LYS A 44 -10.43 4.94 14.01
CA LYS A 44 -9.30 4.12 14.48
C LYS A 44 -8.00 4.34 13.71
N GLU A 45 -8.07 4.88 12.50
CA GLU A 45 -6.92 4.87 11.62
C GLU A 45 -6.76 6.17 10.86
N ASN A 46 -5.79 6.99 11.28
CA ASN A 46 -5.40 8.21 10.60
C ASN A 46 -4.00 8.03 10.01
N TYR A 47 -3.92 7.73 8.72
CA TYR A 47 -2.65 7.52 8.02
C TYR A 47 -2.05 8.82 7.52
N GLU A 48 -0.72 8.92 7.50
CA GLU A 48 0.00 10.08 6.96
C GLU A 48 -0.31 10.31 5.47
N ASN A 49 -0.37 9.22 4.70
CA ASN A 49 -0.64 9.22 3.27
C ASN A 49 -1.10 7.85 2.77
N LEU A 50 -1.43 7.75 1.48
CA LEU A 50 -1.90 6.51 0.85
C LEU A 50 -0.86 5.38 0.92
N LYS A 51 0.43 5.68 0.73
CA LYS A 51 1.49 4.68 0.87
C LYS A 51 1.49 4.07 2.27
N THR A 52 1.40 4.88 3.30
CA THR A 52 1.31 4.42 4.69
C THR A 52 0.09 3.53 4.88
N GLN A 53 -1.08 3.93 4.38
CA GLN A 53 -2.29 3.11 4.45
C GLN A 53 -2.09 1.73 3.79
N CYS A 54 -1.51 1.68 2.59
CA CYS A 54 -1.22 0.42 1.91
C CYS A 54 -0.32 -0.50 2.73
N TYR A 55 0.75 0.03 3.34
CA TYR A 55 1.65 -0.77 4.17
C TYR A 55 0.97 -1.31 5.44
N TYR A 56 0.13 -0.52 6.10
CA TYR A 56 -0.63 -1.01 7.25
C TYR A 56 -1.62 -2.09 6.85
N LYS A 57 -2.34 -1.91 5.73
CA LYS A 57 -3.28 -2.93 5.22
C LYS A 57 -2.56 -4.20 4.75
N MET A 58 -1.39 -4.08 4.15
CA MET A 58 -0.51 -5.20 3.84
C MET A 58 -0.14 -5.98 5.12
N SER A 59 0.29 -5.28 6.16
CA SER A 59 0.64 -5.92 7.44
C SER A 59 -0.54 -6.66 8.08
N GLU A 60 -1.71 -6.04 8.11
CA GLU A 60 -2.95 -6.70 8.58
C GLU A 60 -3.24 -7.97 7.78
N ARG A 61 -3.15 -7.91 6.46
CA ARG A 61 -3.40 -9.05 5.58
C ARG A 61 -2.39 -10.16 5.79
N PHE A 62 -1.11 -9.86 6.02
CA PHE A 62 -0.12 -10.86 6.39
C PHE A 62 -0.49 -11.56 7.71
N CYS A 63 -0.87 -10.81 8.74
CA CYS A 63 -1.28 -11.37 10.03
C CYS A 63 -2.52 -12.28 9.92
N LEU A 64 -3.41 -11.99 8.97
CA LEU A 64 -4.62 -12.79 8.72
C LEU A 64 -4.39 -13.96 7.76
N GLY A 65 -3.17 -14.21 7.30
CA GLY A 65 -2.85 -15.26 6.32
C GLY A 65 -3.42 -14.97 4.93
N GLY A 66 -3.68 -13.71 4.59
CA GLY A 66 -4.30 -13.30 3.32
C GLY A 66 -3.35 -13.19 2.13
N TYR A 67 -2.07 -13.57 2.29
CA TYR A 67 -1.09 -13.65 1.20
C TYR A 67 -0.68 -15.09 0.96
N TYR A 68 -0.62 -15.46 -0.32
CA TYR A 68 -0.07 -16.74 -0.77
C TYR A 68 1.13 -16.44 -1.67
N LEU A 69 2.31 -16.80 -1.21
CA LEU A 69 3.58 -16.45 -1.83
C LEU A 69 4.42 -17.71 -2.14
N GLU A 70 3.77 -18.78 -2.63
CA GLU A 70 4.44 -20.05 -2.93
C GLU A 70 5.62 -19.86 -3.89
N ALA A 71 5.41 -19.11 -4.97
CA ALA A 71 6.46 -18.84 -5.94
C ALA A 71 7.68 -18.13 -5.33
N LEU A 72 7.50 -17.40 -4.23
CA LEU A 72 8.60 -16.76 -3.52
C LEU A 72 9.46 -17.78 -2.76
N ALA A 73 8.88 -18.86 -2.28
CA ALA A 73 9.59 -19.88 -1.49
C ALA A 73 10.79 -20.48 -2.26
N GLU A 74 10.62 -20.66 -3.58
CA GLU A 74 11.65 -21.20 -4.50
C GLU A 74 12.40 -20.08 -5.26
N SER A 75 12.07 -18.81 -5.00
CA SER A 75 12.67 -17.68 -5.72
C SER A 75 14.05 -17.34 -5.18
N GLN A 76 14.97 -16.99 -6.10
CA GLN A 76 16.26 -16.38 -5.75
C GLN A 76 16.12 -15.05 -4.97
N TYR A 77 14.98 -14.37 -5.07
CA TYR A 77 14.70 -13.08 -4.41
C TYR A 77 14.10 -13.23 -3.01
N LYS A 78 13.89 -14.45 -2.52
CA LYS A 78 13.27 -14.71 -1.22
C LYS A 78 13.94 -13.95 -0.07
N HIS A 79 15.27 -13.97 -0.06
CA HIS A 79 16.03 -13.33 1.00
C HIS A 79 15.86 -11.80 0.99
N GLU A 80 15.92 -11.20 -0.18
CA GLU A 80 15.75 -9.75 -0.35
C GLU A 80 14.34 -9.30 0.05
N VAL A 81 13.32 -10.06 -0.33
CA VAL A 81 11.93 -9.75 0.05
C VAL A 81 11.75 -9.80 1.56
N ILE A 82 12.26 -10.85 2.22
CA ILE A 82 12.18 -10.98 3.68
C ILE A 82 12.91 -9.82 4.35
N GLN A 83 14.13 -9.51 3.92
CA GLN A 83 14.93 -8.42 4.45
C GLN A 83 14.21 -7.07 4.35
N GLU A 84 13.54 -6.80 3.23
CA GLU A 84 12.77 -5.57 3.06
C GLU A 84 11.53 -5.53 3.96
N LEU A 85 10.78 -6.64 4.05
CA LEU A 85 9.59 -6.73 4.90
C LEU A 85 9.91 -6.55 6.39
N GLU A 86 11.07 -7.04 6.84
CA GLU A 86 11.56 -6.85 8.22
C GLU A 86 11.84 -5.38 8.57
N GLN A 87 12.08 -4.53 7.55
CA GLN A 87 12.26 -3.10 7.73
C GLN A 87 10.95 -2.32 7.82
N VAL A 88 9.82 -2.94 7.50
CA VAL A 88 8.51 -2.28 7.57
C VAL A 88 8.12 -2.09 9.02
N LYS A 89 8.36 -0.88 9.53
CA LYS A 89 8.11 -0.51 10.93
C LYS A 89 7.33 0.79 11.00
N SER A 90 6.42 0.86 11.97
CA SER A 90 5.80 2.12 12.33
C SER A 90 6.85 3.03 12.99
N ARG A 91 6.68 4.32 12.85
CA ARG A 91 7.37 5.33 13.66
C ARG A 91 6.35 6.11 14.48
N ASP A 92 6.84 6.80 15.51
CA ASP A 92 5.99 7.60 16.38
C ASP A 92 5.08 8.55 15.59
N ALA A 93 3.82 8.58 15.97
CA ALA A 93 2.79 9.39 15.33
C ALA A 93 3.10 10.89 15.42
N GLY A 94 3.85 11.32 16.43
CA GLY A 94 4.07 12.74 16.73
C GLY A 94 2.79 13.44 17.20
N ASP A 95 2.80 14.77 17.14
CA ASP A 95 1.68 15.59 17.65
C ASP A 95 0.40 15.46 16.81
N ASP A 96 0.52 15.11 15.54
CA ASP A 96 -0.62 14.98 14.61
C ASP A 96 -1.39 13.65 14.74
N ARG A 97 -0.91 12.75 15.58
CA ARG A 97 -1.47 11.41 15.84
C ARG A 97 -1.70 10.56 14.59
N LYS A 98 -1.00 10.86 13.50
CA LYS A 98 -1.07 10.07 12.27
C LYS A 98 -0.18 8.85 12.36
N LEU A 99 -0.69 7.73 11.85
CA LEU A 99 0.11 6.54 11.62
C LEU A 99 1.15 6.81 10.54
N LYS A 100 2.41 6.54 10.83
CA LYS A 100 3.55 6.83 9.97
C LYS A 100 4.44 5.60 9.83
N LEU A 101 5.13 5.52 8.71
CA LEU A 101 6.15 4.51 8.47
C LEU A 101 7.55 5.07 8.73
N ILE A 102 8.50 4.18 9.00
CA ILE A 102 9.93 4.48 8.90
C ILE A 102 10.24 5.16 7.55
N LYS A 103 11.13 6.13 7.56
CA LYS A 103 11.50 6.84 6.34
C LYS A 103 12.22 5.91 5.35
N LYS A 104 11.94 6.08 4.06
CA LYS A 104 12.56 5.28 2.99
C LYS A 104 14.09 5.38 3.00
N GLU A 105 14.62 6.55 3.32
CA GLU A 105 16.05 6.81 3.45
C GLU A 105 16.67 5.93 4.53
N GLN A 106 16.02 5.82 5.68
CA GLN A 106 16.48 4.96 6.77
C GLN A 106 16.46 3.47 6.38
N VAL A 107 15.42 3.05 5.65
CA VAL A 107 15.37 1.67 5.12
C VAL A 107 16.54 1.41 4.17
N LYS A 108 16.81 2.36 3.23
CA LYS A 108 17.94 2.27 2.31
C LYS A 108 19.29 2.19 3.02
N GLU A 109 19.47 2.96 4.09
CA GLU A 109 20.68 2.89 4.91
C GLU A 109 20.83 1.52 5.58
N ASN A 110 19.74 0.96 6.10
CA ASN A 110 19.75 -0.32 6.81
C ASN A 110 20.06 -1.51 5.89
N ILE A 111 19.54 -1.52 4.65
CA ILE A 111 19.65 -2.66 3.73
C ILE A 111 20.58 -2.40 2.54
N GLY A 112 21.12 -1.18 2.39
CA GLY A 112 22.04 -0.80 1.33
C GLY A 112 21.43 -0.64 -0.07
N ARG A 113 20.10 -0.73 -0.21
CA ARG A 113 19.37 -0.63 -1.48
C ARG A 113 17.95 -0.09 -1.30
N SER A 114 17.26 0.17 -2.42
CA SER A 114 15.85 0.56 -2.39
C SER A 114 14.96 -0.64 -1.99
N PRO A 115 13.92 -0.45 -1.16
CA PRO A 115 12.98 -1.51 -0.77
C PRO A 115 11.89 -1.71 -1.83
N ASP A 116 12.27 -2.10 -3.04
CA ASP A 116 11.37 -2.12 -4.19
C ASP A 116 10.38 -3.30 -4.15
N PHE A 117 10.77 -4.44 -3.56
CA PHE A 117 9.88 -5.58 -3.38
C PHE A 117 8.78 -5.30 -2.37
N SER A 118 9.11 -4.70 -1.22
CA SER A 118 8.10 -4.34 -0.23
C SER A 118 7.18 -3.24 -0.74
N ASP A 119 7.71 -2.25 -1.48
CA ASP A 119 6.90 -1.22 -2.15
C ASP A 119 5.92 -1.86 -3.16
N MET A 120 6.37 -2.84 -3.96
CA MET A 120 5.52 -3.55 -4.93
C MET A 120 4.39 -4.32 -4.23
N ILE A 121 4.69 -5.06 -3.16
CA ILE A 121 3.67 -5.82 -2.41
C ILE A 121 2.67 -4.86 -1.77
N ALA A 122 3.13 -3.76 -1.17
CA ALA A 122 2.27 -2.76 -0.57
C ALA A 122 1.37 -2.07 -1.61
N MET A 123 1.88 -1.79 -2.83
CA MET A 123 1.08 -1.21 -3.91
C MET A 123 -0.09 -2.10 -4.34
N ARG A 124 -0.01 -3.43 -4.15
CA ARG A 124 -1.13 -4.32 -4.40
C ARG A 124 -2.35 -3.94 -3.57
N GLU A 125 -2.16 -3.48 -2.34
CA GLU A 125 -3.25 -3.08 -1.46
C GLU A 125 -4.05 -1.90 -2.00
N TYR A 126 -3.46 -1.09 -2.88
CA TYR A 126 -4.16 -0.02 -3.57
C TYR A 126 -5.41 -0.53 -4.29
N PHE A 127 -5.33 -1.66 -4.97
CA PHE A 127 -6.46 -2.25 -5.67
C PHE A 127 -7.57 -2.74 -4.71
N GLU A 128 -7.18 -3.16 -3.51
CA GLU A 128 -8.15 -3.56 -2.48
C GLU A 128 -8.83 -2.35 -1.82
N LEU A 129 -8.15 -1.22 -1.77
CA LEU A 129 -8.68 0.03 -1.23
C LEU A 129 -9.60 0.77 -2.21
N LEU A 130 -9.49 0.49 -3.52
CA LEU A 130 -10.36 1.11 -4.53
C LEU A 130 -11.83 0.78 -4.27
N PRO A 131 -12.74 1.75 -4.50
CA PRO A 131 -14.17 1.48 -4.49
C PRO A 131 -14.54 0.34 -5.45
N VAL A 132 -15.48 -0.51 -5.07
CA VAL A 132 -15.91 -1.71 -5.84
C VAL A 132 -16.26 -1.38 -7.30
N GLN A 133 -16.83 -0.21 -7.55
CA GLN A 133 -17.16 0.23 -8.91
C GLN A 133 -15.92 0.45 -9.80
N GLN A 134 -14.81 0.89 -9.24
CA GLN A 134 -13.56 1.08 -9.97
C GLN A 134 -12.83 -0.24 -10.20
N ARG A 135 -12.88 -1.18 -9.24
CA ARG A 135 -12.33 -2.53 -9.39
C ARG A 135 -12.95 -3.27 -10.57
N ARG A 136 -14.26 -3.17 -10.77
CA ARG A 136 -14.98 -3.82 -11.88
C ARG A 136 -14.58 -3.29 -13.26
N LYS A 137 -14.30 -1.98 -13.38
CA LYS A 137 -13.84 -1.39 -14.64
C LYS A 137 -12.44 -1.84 -15.06
N SER A 138 -11.58 -2.17 -14.12
CA SER A 138 -10.22 -2.67 -14.40
C SER A 138 -10.20 -4.14 -14.82
N ALA A 139 -11.15 -4.96 -14.35
CA ALA A 139 -11.17 -6.40 -14.64
C ALA A 139 -11.73 -6.78 -16.02
N TYR A 140 -12.38 -5.87 -16.74
CA TYR A 140 -13.10 -6.14 -17.99
C TYR A 140 -12.59 -5.34 -19.20
N ARG A 141 -11.31 -4.93 -19.21
CA ARG A 141 -10.70 -4.30 -20.40
C ARG A 141 -9.51 -5.06 -20.91
#